data_478364385e4365526a412a3bee3623ab
#
_entry.id   478364385e4365526a412a3bee3623ab
#
_cell.length_a   1.000
_cell.length_b   1.000
_cell.length_c   1.000
_cell.angle_alpha   90.00
_cell.angle_beta   90.00
_cell.angle_gamma   90.00
#
_symmetry.space_group_name_H-M   'P 1'
#
loop_
_entity.id
_entity.type
_entity.pdbx_description
1 polymer ?
#
loop_
_entity_poly.entity_id
_entity_poly.type
_entity_poly.pdbx_seq_one_letter_code
_entity_poly.pdbx_strand_id
1 'polypeptide(L)'
;ATPKITADSLRQINGEISSYTTSYATSAEGRKYNVGFAASKINGTVVMPGETFSYNKEIGPVTANAGFKNAGIYVGNKVEDGIGGGLCQVSSTLYQAALHSNMTIAQRRNHSMAVAYLAPGMDAVVYGTVLDLKFTNPYPNPVYISAYGDNSKLNITMYGHTADLGGKTYKIFSETTSVLSPKTIRQPDPNLAEGVEELEQKPVTGYTSKTYKQT
;
A
#
# COMPACT_ATOMS: atom_id res chain seq x y z
N ALA A 1 -35.27 3.55 0.66
CA ALA A 1 -34.21 2.70 0.14
C ALA A 1 -33.72 1.80 1.27
N THR A 2 -33.61 0.51 1.01
CA THR A 2 -33.06 -0.45 1.99
C THR A 2 -31.54 -0.21 2.11
N PRO A 3 -30.98 -0.13 3.33
CA PRO A 3 -29.55 0.01 3.51
C PRO A 3 -28.80 -1.15 2.85
N LYS A 4 -27.71 -0.86 2.16
CA LYS A 4 -26.84 -1.86 1.54
C LYS A 4 -26.15 -2.74 2.61
N ILE A 5 -25.80 -2.15 3.74
CA ILE A 5 -25.21 -2.82 4.90
C ILE A 5 -26.28 -2.93 5.96
N THR A 6 -26.59 -4.15 6.38
CA THR A 6 -27.60 -4.45 7.41
C THR A 6 -26.96 -5.11 8.62
N ALA A 7 -27.63 -5.08 9.76
CA ALA A 7 -27.17 -5.79 10.95
C ALA A 7 -26.98 -7.30 10.69
N ASP A 8 -27.85 -7.90 9.89
CA ASP A 8 -27.77 -9.32 9.56
C ASP A 8 -26.56 -9.63 8.67
N SER A 9 -26.23 -8.76 7.71
CA SER A 9 -25.01 -8.92 6.91
C SER A 9 -23.74 -8.79 7.79
N LEU A 10 -23.72 -7.86 8.74
CA LEU A 10 -22.56 -7.69 9.63
C LEU A 10 -22.38 -8.85 10.61
N ARG A 11 -23.47 -9.53 11.03
CA ARG A 11 -23.39 -10.73 11.89
C ARG A 11 -22.67 -11.90 11.22
N GLN A 12 -22.55 -11.91 9.90
CA GLN A 12 -21.79 -12.92 9.18
C GLN A 12 -20.27 -12.77 9.35
N ILE A 13 -19.79 -11.61 9.79
CA ILE A 13 -18.38 -11.37 10.10
C ILE A 13 -18.11 -11.95 11.49
N ASN A 14 -17.47 -13.13 11.54
CA ASN A 14 -17.31 -13.90 12.78
C ASN A 14 -15.85 -14.05 13.23
N GLY A 15 -14.87 -13.56 12.45
CA GLY A 15 -13.46 -13.67 12.85
C GLY A 15 -12.49 -13.03 11.87
N GLU A 16 -11.22 -13.03 12.26
CA GLU A 16 -10.11 -12.60 11.44
C GLU A 16 -9.88 -13.60 10.30
N ILE A 17 -9.75 -13.09 9.08
CA ILE A 17 -9.42 -13.89 7.89
C ILE A 17 -8.02 -13.59 7.36
N SER A 18 -7.43 -12.46 7.70
CA SER A 18 -6.02 -12.15 7.50
C SER A 18 -5.59 -10.94 8.31
N SER A 19 -4.28 -10.81 8.56
CA SER A 19 -3.68 -9.55 9.01
C SER A 19 -2.30 -9.37 8.40
N TYR A 20 -1.89 -8.10 8.28
CA TYR A 20 -0.55 -7.73 7.84
C TYR A 20 -0.07 -6.46 8.52
N THR A 21 1.23 -6.44 8.84
CA THR A 21 1.84 -5.33 9.57
C THR A 21 3.09 -4.85 8.85
N THR A 22 3.25 -3.53 8.74
CA THR A 22 4.50 -2.91 8.30
C THR A 22 4.98 -1.86 9.29
N SER A 23 6.30 -1.69 9.41
CA SER A 23 6.89 -0.67 10.30
C SER A 23 7.14 0.64 9.56
N TYR A 24 6.88 1.76 10.25
CA TYR A 24 7.25 3.12 9.84
C TYR A 24 7.87 3.93 11.00
N ALA A 25 8.42 3.24 11.99
CA ALA A 25 8.96 3.81 13.22
C ALA A 25 10.02 4.90 12.98
N THR A 26 10.87 4.71 11.95
CA THR A 26 11.96 5.65 11.60
C THR A 26 11.53 6.77 10.66
N SER A 27 10.25 6.88 10.33
CA SER A 27 9.73 7.92 9.44
C SER A 27 9.66 9.27 10.13
N ALA A 28 9.79 10.35 9.34
CA ALA A 28 9.54 11.71 9.81
C ALA A 28 8.07 11.89 10.26
N GLU A 29 7.81 12.83 11.15
CA GLU A 29 6.51 13.04 11.80
C GLU A 29 5.36 13.29 10.80
N GLY A 30 5.59 14.07 9.73
CA GLY A 30 4.59 14.30 8.69
C GLY A 30 4.16 13.00 8.00
N ARG A 31 5.13 12.10 7.76
CA ARG A 31 4.86 10.78 7.18
C ARG A 31 4.14 9.86 8.15
N LYS A 32 4.54 9.84 9.43
CA LYS A 32 3.84 9.07 10.47
C LYS A 32 2.38 9.49 10.58
N TYR A 33 2.16 10.80 10.63
CA TYR A 33 0.81 11.36 10.64
C TYR A 33 -0.01 10.89 9.42
N ASN A 34 0.53 11.01 8.20
CA ASN A 34 -0.17 10.63 6.98
C ASN A 34 -0.51 9.13 6.94
N VAL A 35 0.38 8.26 7.42
CA VAL A 35 0.13 6.81 7.52
C VAL A 35 -1.06 6.54 8.45
N GLY A 36 -1.06 7.10 9.65
CA GLY A 36 -2.17 6.97 10.60
C GLY A 36 -3.48 7.56 10.06
N PHE A 37 -3.40 8.73 9.43
CA PHE A 37 -4.56 9.41 8.86
C PHE A 37 -5.15 8.63 7.67
N ALA A 38 -4.32 8.12 6.77
CA ALA A 38 -4.80 7.28 5.67
C ALA A 38 -5.37 5.95 6.17
N ALA A 39 -4.76 5.33 7.18
CA ALA A 39 -5.30 4.15 7.84
C ALA A 39 -6.71 4.42 8.41
N SER A 40 -6.90 5.55 9.10
CA SER A 40 -8.21 5.91 9.66
C SER A 40 -9.31 6.08 8.61
N LYS A 41 -8.95 6.49 7.38
CA LYS A 41 -9.93 6.66 6.29
C LYS A 41 -10.44 5.35 5.71
N ILE A 42 -9.62 4.31 5.71
CA ILE A 42 -10.02 2.97 5.25
C ILE A 42 -10.55 2.08 6.38
N ASN A 43 -10.29 2.48 7.62
CA ASN A 43 -10.80 1.75 8.79
C ASN A 43 -12.32 1.78 8.86
N GLY A 44 -12.94 0.64 9.09
CA GLY A 44 -14.39 0.52 9.16
C GLY A 44 -15.07 0.24 7.82
N THR A 45 -14.33 0.18 6.72
CA THR A 45 -14.91 -0.13 5.41
C THR A 45 -15.42 -1.58 5.37
N VAL A 46 -16.64 -1.75 4.90
CA VAL A 46 -17.28 -3.05 4.66
C VAL A 46 -17.37 -3.26 3.16
N VAL A 47 -16.77 -4.34 2.67
CA VAL A 47 -16.80 -4.74 1.26
C VAL A 47 -17.80 -5.88 1.11
N MET A 48 -18.95 -5.59 0.50
CA MET A 48 -20.03 -6.57 0.32
C MET A 48 -19.66 -7.65 -0.70
N PRO A 49 -20.35 -8.82 -0.71
CA PRO A 49 -20.15 -9.85 -1.73
C PRO A 49 -20.16 -9.30 -3.15
N GLY A 50 -19.12 -9.61 -3.93
CA GLY A 50 -18.94 -9.14 -5.30
C GLY A 50 -18.58 -7.66 -5.45
N GLU A 51 -18.51 -6.89 -4.36
CA GLU A 51 -18.13 -5.49 -4.40
C GLU A 51 -16.63 -5.32 -4.58
N THR A 52 -16.26 -4.29 -5.36
CA THR A 52 -14.87 -3.90 -5.55
C THR A 52 -14.53 -2.70 -4.69
N PHE A 53 -13.58 -2.89 -3.78
CA PHE A 53 -12.95 -1.82 -3.00
C PHE A 53 -12.00 -1.01 -3.90
N SER A 54 -11.93 0.30 -3.69
CA SER A 54 -10.96 1.21 -4.32
C SER A 54 -10.30 2.06 -3.24
N TYR A 55 -8.98 1.93 -3.10
CA TYR A 55 -8.22 2.68 -2.11
C TYR A 55 -8.34 4.19 -2.32
N ASN A 56 -8.18 4.67 -3.57
CA ASN A 56 -8.24 6.09 -3.86
C ASN A 56 -9.63 6.69 -3.60
N LYS A 57 -10.69 5.91 -3.80
CA LYS A 57 -12.06 6.35 -3.48
C LYS A 57 -12.25 6.55 -1.98
N GLU A 58 -11.75 5.63 -1.14
CA GLU A 58 -11.88 5.72 0.32
C GLU A 58 -10.99 6.84 0.89
N ILE A 59 -9.78 7.01 0.38
CA ILE A 59 -8.87 8.07 0.81
C ILE A 59 -9.39 9.45 0.43
N GLY A 60 -10.02 9.58 -0.73
CA GLY A 60 -10.47 10.85 -1.27
C GLY A 60 -9.32 11.76 -1.74
N PRO A 61 -9.53 13.07 -1.86
CA PRO A 61 -8.52 14.01 -2.32
C PRO A 61 -7.30 14.05 -1.40
N VAL A 62 -6.09 13.94 -1.97
CA VAL A 62 -4.83 14.04 -1.23
C VAL A 62 -4.33 15.48 -1.31
N THR A 63 -4.82 16.32 -0.42
CA THR A 63 -4.48 17.76 -0.33
C THR A 63 -4.27 18.18 1.12
N ALA A 64 -3.60 19.32 1.33
CA ALA A 64 -3.47 19.91 2.66
C ALA A 64 -4.85 20.24 3.29
N ASN A 65 -5.79 20.74 2.48
CA ASN A 65 -7.15 21.04 2.93
C ASN A 65 -7.93 19.78 3.34
N ALA A 66 -7.62 18.62 2.77
CA ALA A 66 -8.18 17.33 3.18
C ALA A 66 -7.52 16.75 4.44
N GLY A 67 -6.48 17.41 4.99
CA GLY A 67 -5.81 17.05 6.23
C GLY A 67 -4.47 16.33 6.04
N PHE A 68 -3.98 16.12 4.82
CA PHE A 68 -2.68 15.51 4.59
C PHE A 68 -1.53 16.51 4.79
N LYS A 69 -0.39 16.02 5.29
CA LYS A 69 0.81 16.81 5.57
C LYS A 69 1.89 16.58 4.50
N ASN A 70 2.83 17.53 4.45
CA ASN A 70 4.07 17.36 3.69
C ASN A 70 4.90 16.21 4.26
N ALA A 71 5.41 15.38 3.37
CA ALA A 71 6.35 14.31 3.66
C ALA A 71 7.02 13.87 2.34
N GLY A 72 8.11 13.11 2.43
CA GLY A 72 8.79 12.60 1.23
C GLY A 72 7.87 11.72 0.38
N ILE A 73 7.75 12.06 -0.89
CA ILE A 73 7.05 11.32 -1.94
C ILE A 73 8.03 10.91 -3.04
N TYR A 74 7.73 9.83 -3.76
CA TYR A 74 8.51 9.46 -4.95
C TYR A 74 8.00 10.25 -6.17
N VAL A 75 8.91 11.03 -6.79
CA VAL A 75 8.66 11.74 -8.05
C VAL A 75 9.69 11.26 -9.06
N GLY A 76 9.26 10.45 -10.03
CA GLY A 76 10.19 9.74 -10.92
C GLY A 76 11.13 8.84 -10.12
N ASN A 77 12.44 9.14 -10.17
CA ASN A 77 13.49 8.42 -9.46
C ASN A 77 14.06 9.20 -8.25
N LYS A 78 13.39 10.27 -7.83
CA LYS A 78 13.81 11.13 -6.69
C LYS A 78 12.79 11.06 -5.57
N VAL A 79 13.26 11.39 -4.35
CA VAL A 79 12.39 11.65 -3.21
C VAL A 79 12.31 13.16 -3.04
N GLU A 80 11.10 13.70 -3.14
CA GLU A 80 10.83 15.12 -2.98
C GLU A 80 9.79 15.34 -1.88
N ASP A 81 9.77 16.52 -1.30
CA ASP A 81 8.73 16.90 -0.35
C ASP A 81 7.41 17.17 -1.07
N GLY A 82 6.36 16.52 -0.61
CA GLY A 82 5.03 16.67 -1.20
C GLY A 82 3.92 16.25 -0.23
N ILE A 83 2.69 16.59 -0.59
CA ILE A 83 1.51 16.23 0.23
C ILE A 83 1.24 14.73 0.11
N GLY A 84 1.01 14.05 1.23
CA GLY A 84 0.53 12.68 1.27
C GLY A 84 1.64 11.60 1.25
N GLY A 85 2.90 11.97 1.51
CA GLY A 85 3.95 10.95 1.68
C GLY A 85 3.58 9.95 2.78
N GLY A 86 3.65 8.64 2.46
CA GLY A 86 3.25 7.54 3.34
C GLY A 86 2.02 6.74 2.87
N LEU A 87 1.17 7.28 2.00
CA LEU A 87 -0.07 6.64 1.53
C LEU A 87 0.19 5.29 0.86
N CYS A 88 1.27 5.18 0.07
CA CYS A 88 1.65 3.94 -0.59
C CYS A 88 2.05 2.83 0.39
N GLN A 89 2.47 3.15 1.61
CA GLN A 89 2.69 2.13 2.63
C GLN A 89 1.36 1.56 3.12
N VAL A 90 0.33 2.40 3.28
CA VAL A 90 -1.01 1.94 3.68
C VAL A 90 -1.62 1.06 2.59
N SER A 91 -1.58 1.48 1.31
CA SER A 91 -2.07 0.66 0.21
C SER A 91 -1.29 -0.66 0.06
N SER A 92 0.03 -0.65 0.26
CA SER A 92 0.85 -1.86 0.20
C SER A 92 0.57 -2.84 1.34
N THR A 93 0.36 -2.33 2.56
CA THR A 93 -0.01 -3.17 3.72
C THR A 93 -1.40 -3.76 3.52
N LEU A 94 -2.36 -2.98 3.00
CA LEU A 94 -3.69 -3.45 2.65
C LEU A 94 -3.65 -4.50 1.51
N TYR A 95 -2.80 -4.28 0.50
CA TYR A 95 -2.60 -5.25 -0.57
C TYR A 95 -2.14 -6.61 -0.03
N GLN A 96 -1.19 -6.63 0.92
CA GLN A 96 -0.76 -7.86 1.56
C GLN A 96 -1.89 -8.52 2.36
N ALA A 97 -2.65 -7.77 3.14
CA ALA A 97 -3.81 -8.29 3.86
C ALA A 97 -4.85 -8.88 2.87
N ALA A 98 -5.11 -8.20 1.75
CA ALA A 98 -6.03 -8.67 0.71
C ALA A 98 -5.54 -9.97 0.03
N LEU A 99 -4.23 -10.11 -0.21
CA LEU A 99 -3.66 -11.35 -0.77
C LEU A 99 -3.77 -12.53 0.22
N HIS A 100 -3.49 -12.30 1.52
CA HIS A 100 -3.56 -13.32 2.56
C HIS A 100 -5.01 -13.75 2.86
N SER A 101 -6.00 -12.88 2.62
CA SER A 101 -7.43 -13.21 2.68
C SER A 101 -8.01 -13.66 1.35
N ASN A 102 -7.18 -13.91 0.35
CA ASN A 102 -7.58 -14.39 -1.00
C ASN A 102 -8.58 -13.51 -1.73
N MET A 103 -8.56 -12.19 -1.49
CA MET A 103 -9.33 -11.24 -2.29
C MET A 103 -8.89 -11.30 -3.76
N THR A 104 -9.82 -11.05 -4.68
CA THR A 104 -9.52 -10.95 -6.10
C THR A 104 -8.95 -9.57 -6.42
N ILE A 105 -7.66 -9.50 -6.76
CA ILE A 105 -7.00 -8.23 -7.09
C ILE A 105 -7.45 -7.76 -8.47
N ALA A 106 -8.13 -6.61 -8.53
CA ALA A 106 -8.65 -6.02 -9.76
C ALA A 106 -7.68 -4.98 -10.37
N GLN A 107 -6.95 -4.24 -9.52
CA GLN A 107 -5.93 -3.28 -9.96
C GLN A 107 -4.81 -3.19 -8.93
N ARG A 108 -3.57 -3.31 -9.41
CA ARG A 108 -2.36 -3.09 -8.60
C ARG A 108 -1.18 -2.79 -9.51
N ARG A 109 -0.29 -1.91 -9.07
CA ARG A 109 1.01 -1.67 -9.70
C ARG A 109 2.09 -1.59 -8.62
N ASN A 110 3.30 -2.09 -8.89
CA ASN A 110 4.46 -1.90 -8.03
C ASN A 110 5.09 -0.51 -8.24
N HIS A 111 5.86 -0.04 -7.26
CA HIS A 111 6.67 1.16 -7.42
C HIS A 111 7.77 0.97 -8.47
N SER A 112 8.24 2.06 -9.05
CA SER A 112 9.42 2.09 -9.93
C SER A 112 10.73 1.88 -9.17
N MET A 113 10.75 2.21 -7.87
CA MET A 113 11.88 2.01 -6.96
C MET A 113 11.48 1.07 -5.83
N ALA A 114 12.42 0.28 -5.32
CA ALA A 114 12.17 -0.60 -4.18
C ALA A 114 11.79 0.22 -2.93
N VAL A 115 10.75 -0.22 -2.25
CA VAL A 115 10.31 0.36 -0.97
C VAL A 115 11.03 -0.32 0.19
N ALA A 116 11.29 0.43 1.27
CA ALA A 116 12.04 -0.10 2.41
C ALA A 116 11.21 -1.00 3.37
N TYR A 117 9.89 -0.94 3.27
CA TYR A 117 8.97 -1.61 4.21
C TYR A 117 8.44 -2.96 3.72
N LEU A 118 8.76 -3.37 2.48
CA LEU A 118 8.38 -4.66 1.88
C LEU A 118 9.46 -5.17 0.92
N ALA A 119 9.50 -6.47 0.70
CA ALA A 119 10.33 -7.06 -0.32
C ALA A 119 9.88 -6.63 -1.73
N PRO A 120 10.80 -6.57 -2.74
CA PRO A 120 10.46 -6.23 -4.11
C PRO A 120 9.30 -7.06 -4.66
N GLY A 121 8.35 -6.40 -5.31
CA GLY A 121 7.18 -7.04 -5.89
C GLY A 121 6.00 -7.27 -4.95
N MET A 122 6.12 -6.97 -3.65
CA MET A 122 5.06 -7.15 -2.65
C MET A 122 4.29 -5.85 -2.34
N ASP A 123 4.62 -4.76 -2.96
CA ASP A 123 4.09 -3.42 -2.75
C ASP A 123 2.92 -3.08 -3.69
N ALA A 124 2.19 -2.02 -3.40
CA ALA A 124 1.14 -1.46 -4.25
C ALA A 124 1.23 0.07 -4.24
N VAL A 125 1.66 0.65 -5.38
CA VAL A 125 1.71 2.10 -5.55
C VAL A 125 0.32 2.67 -5.83
N VAL A 126 0.03 3.84 -5.26
CA VAL A 126 -1.17 4.63 -5.54
C VAL A 126 -0.78 6.06 -5.90
N TYR A 127 -1.44 6.65 -6.89
CA TYR A 127 -1.19 8.03 -7.29
C TYR A 127 -2.39 8.65 -8.02
N GLY A 128 -2.94 9.69 -7.46
CA GLY A 128 -4.04 10.45 -8.04
C GLY A 128 -5.22 9.57 -8.45
N THR A 129 -5.70 9.74 -9.69
CA THR A 129 -6.77 8.92 -10.28
C THR A 129 -6.26 7.80 -11.18
N VAL A 130 -4.93 7.72 -11.39
CA VAL A 130 -4.31 6.85 -12.41
C VAL A 130 -3.88 5.52 -11.82
N LEU A 131 -3.24 5.54 -10.65
CA LEU A 131 -2.73 4.34 -9.97
C LEU A 131 -3.55 4.10 -8.71
N ASP A 132 -4.24 2.97 -8.67
CA ASP A 132 -5.11 2.58 -7.56
C ASP A 132 -4.81 1.15 -7.11
N LEU A 133 -5.14 0.85 -5.87
CA LEU A 133 -5.29 -0.50 -5.38
C LEU A 133 -6.78 -0.84 -5.35
N LYS A 134 -7.18 -1.81 -6.18
CA LYS A 134 -8.54 -2.34 -6.19
C LYS A 134 -8.54 -3.83 -5.98
N PHE A 135 -9.47 -4.31 -5.17
CA PHE A 135 -9.75 -5.73 -5.03
C PHE A 135 -11.24 -5.97 -4.84
N THR A 136 -11.70 -7.13 -5.26
CA THR A 136 -13.10 -7.56 -5.16
C THR A 136 -13.23 -8.62 -4.09
N ASN A 137 -14.28 -8.54 -3.28
CA ASN A 137 -14.64 -9.59 -2.34
C ASN A 137 -15.25 -10.78 -3.11
N PRO A 138 -14.55 -11.94 -3.21
CA PRO A 138 -15.08 -13.11 -3.93
C PRO A 138 -16.03 -13.96 -3.10
N TYR A 139 -16.21 -13.64 -1.80
CA TYR A 139 -16.95 -14.44 -0.86
C TYR A 139 -18.43 -14.12 -0.85
N PRO A 140 -19.29 -15.07 -0.41
CA PRO A 140 -20.72 -14.84 -0.25
C PRO A 140 -21.06 -13.96 0.97
N ASN A 141 -20.09 -13.72 1.86
CA ASN A 141 -20.24 -12.93 3.06
C ASN A 141 -19.43 -11.63 2.99
N PRO A 142 -19.83 -10.56 3.72
CA PRO A 142 -19.09 -9.30 3.72
C PRO A 142 -17.73 -9.43 4.42
N VAL A 143 -16.82 -8.55 4.03
CA VAL A 143 -15.48 -8.41 4.63
C VAL A 143 -15.34 -7.01 5.22
N TYR A 144 -14.85 -6.91 6.45
CA TYR A 144 -14.59 -5.67 7.16
C TYR A 144 -13.09 -5.41 7.23
N ILE A 145 -12.69 -4.16 6.96
CA ILE A 145 -11.30 -3.71 7.02
C ILE A 145 -11.08 -2.94 8.32
N SER A 146 -10.21 -3.45 9.19
CA SER A 146 -9.67 -2.73 10.33
C SER A 146 -8.27 -2.24 10.02
N ALA A 147 -8.01 -0.94 10.16
CA ALA A 147 -6.71 -0.35 9.88
C ALA A 147 -6.31 0.62 11.01
N TYR A 148 -5.16 0.39 11.61
CA TYR A 148 -4.67 1.15 12.73
C TYR A 148 -3.15 1.39 12.64
N GLY A 149 -2.74 2.63 12.89
CA GLY A 149 -1.33 3.04 13.00
C GLY A 149 -1.03 3.61 14.40
N ASP A 150 0.05 3.15 15.01
CA ASP A 150 0.50 3.51 16.38
C ASP A 150 1.75 4.39 16.39
N ASN A 151 2.04 5.14 15.32
CA ASN A 151 3.28 5.92 15.08
C ASN A 151 4.55 5.06 14.88
N SER A 152 4.45 3.76 14.95
CA SER A 152 5.56 2.81 14.76
C SER A 152 5.19 1.73 13.75
N LYS A 153 4.02 1.13 13.92
CA LYS A 153 3.52 0.03 13.10
C LYS A 153 2.16 0.37 12.53
N LEU A 154 1.96 -0.01 11.29
CA LEU A 154 0.67 -0.03 10.63
C LEU A 154 0.16 -1.47 10.62
N ASN A 155 -0.97 -1.70 11.25
CA ASN A 155 -1.67 -2.99 11.28
C ASN A 155 -2.93 -2.89 10.45
N ILE A 156 -3.11 -3.81 9.52
CA ILE A 156 -4.34 -3.96 8.75
C ILE A 156 -4.83 -5.39 8.90
N THR A 157 -6.03 -5.52 9.42
CA THR A 157 -6.70 -6.81 9.63
C THR A 157 -7.99 -6.84 8.81
N MET A 158 -8.20 -7.92 8.11
CA MET A 158 -9.46 -8.21 7.42
C MET A 158 -10.26 -9.22 8.23
N TYR A 159 -11.49 -8.87 8.55
CA TYR A 159 -12.44 -9.74 9.23
C TYR A 159 -13.52 -10.18 8.24
N GLY A 160 -13.95 -11.39 8.35
CA GLY A 160 -14.98 -11.98 7.49
C GLY A 160 -15.60 -13.21 8.09
N HIS A 161 -16.28 -13.99 7.27
CA HIS A 161 -16.75 -15.31 7.68
C HIS A 161 -15.63 -16.32 7.51
N THR A 162 -15.07 -16.81 8.61
CA THR A 162 -13.85 -17.64 8.60
C THR A 162 -13.98 -18.91 7.77
N ALA A 163 -15.19 -19.48 7.66
CA ALA A 163 -15.45 -20.66 6.83
C ALA A 163 -15.31 -20.37 5.33
N ASP A 164 -15.38 -19.12 4.88
CA ASP A 164 -15.24 -18.74 3.47
C ASP A 164 -13.83 -19.06 2.93
N LEU A 165 -12.82 -19.09 3.81
CA LEU A 165 -11.47 -19.53 3.45
C LEU A 165 -11.36 -21.04 3.17
N GLY A 166 -12.40 -21.84 3.52
CA GLY A 166 -12.39 -23.30 3.33
C GLY A 166 -11.26 -24.00 4.09
N GLY A 167 -10.84 -23.49 5.25
CA GLY A 167 -9.73 -24.00 6.04
C GLY A 167 -8.34 -23.73 5.43
N LYS A 168 -8.26 -22.91 4.39
CA LYS A 168 -6.99 -22.57 3.72
C LYS A 168 -6.33 -21.36 4.36
N THR A 169 -5.00 -21.38 4.36
CA THR A 169 -4.14 -20.24 4.67
C THR A 169 -3.28 -19.90 3.44
N TYR A 170 -2.96 -18.62 3.28
CA TYR A 170 -2.20 -18.17 2.12
C TYR A 170 -0.89 -17.53 2.56
N LYS A 171 0.22 -18.08 2.06
CA LYS A 171 1.56 -17.51 2.26
C LYS A 171 1.96 -16.74 1.00
N ILE A 172 2.34 -15.47 1.18
CA ILE A 172 2.82 -14.62 0.10
C ILE A 172 4.32 -14.41 0.32
N PHE A 173 5.10 -14.65 -0.70
CA PHE A 173 6.56 -14.43 -0.66
C PHE A 173 7.07 -13.99 -2.03
N SER A 174 8.21 -13.31 -2.01
CA SER A 174 8.85 -12.79 -3.22
C SER A 174 10.29 -13.31 -3.32
N GLU A 175 10.70 -13.65 -4.52
CA GLU A 175 12.06 -14.02 -4.87
C GLU A 175 12.65 -12.96 -5.79
N THR A 176 13.80 -12.40 -5.41
CA THR A 176 14.56 -11.51 -6.28
C THR A 176 15.25 -12.34 -7.36
N THR A 177 14.88 -12.13 -8.63
CA THR A 177 15.43 -12.86 -9.77
C THR A 177 16.64 -12.16 -10.38
N SER A 178 16.78 -10.85 -10.19
CA SER A 178 17.93 -10.07 -10.65
C SER A 178 18.11 -8.81 -9.81
N VAL A 179 19.35 -8.41 -9.62
CA VAL A 179 19.76 -7.14 -9.01
C VAL A 179 20.37 -6.28 -10.11
N LEU A 180 19.84 -5.07 -10.29
CA LEU A 180 20.22 -4.14 -11.34
C LEU A 180 21.08 -3.03 -10.73
N SER A 181 22.34 -2.96 -11.13
CA SER A 181 23.23 -1.87 -10.72
C SER A 181 22.75 -0.53 -11.26
N PRO A 182 22.84 0.55 -10.48
CA PRO A 182 22.52 1.89 -10.96
C PRO A 182 23.47 2.30 -12.10
N LYS A 183 22.92 3.05 -13.06
CA LYS A 183 23.73 3.63 -14.14
C LYS A 183 24.16 5.04 -13.74
N THR A 184 25.44 5.36 -13.94
CA THR A 184 25.93 6.72 -13.84
C THR A 184 25.62 7.46 -15.13
N ILE A 185 24.92 8.59 -15.02
CA ILE A 185 24.68 9.53 -16.11
C ILE A 185 25.42 10.81 -15.75
N ARG A 186 26.34 11.26 -16.60
CA ARG A 186 27.03 12.54 -16.44
C ARG A 186 26.36 13.57 -17.32
N GLN A 187 26.05 14.72 -16.75
CA GLN A 187 25.47 15.86 -17.47
C GLN A 187 26.36 17.08 -17.26
N PRO A 188 26.62 17.89 -18.28
CA PRO A 188 27.35 19.14 -18.13
C PRO A 188 26.55 20.11 -17.23
N ASP A 189 27.22 20.72 -16.26
CA ASP A 189 26.67 21.81 -15.46
C ASP A 189 27.54 23.05 -15.69
N PRO A 190 26.99 24.13 -16.30
CA PRO A 190 27.74 25.34 -16.55
C PRO A 190 28.14 26.12 -15.30
N ASN A 191 27.63 25.78 -14.14
CA ASN A 191 27.95 26.41 -12.86
C ASN A 191 29.13 25.73 -12.14
N LEU A 192 29.58 24.57 -12.61
CA LEU A 192 30.70 23.85 -12.02
C LEU A 192 32.00 24.18 -12.80
N ALA A 193 33.11 24.27 -12.07
CA ALA A 193 34.43 24.41 -12.67
C ALA A 193 34.79 23.15 -13.44
N GLU A 194 35.64 23.29 -14.48
CA GLU A 194 36.14 22.17 -15.28
C GLU A 194 36.78 21.09 -14.41
N GLY A 195 36.36 19.83 -14.61
CA GLY A 195 36.82 18.67 -13.84
C GLY A 195 36.19 18.46 -12.47
N VAL A 196 35.28 19.34 -12.04
CA VAL A 196 34.49 19.14 -10.81
C VAL A 196 33.24 18.33 -11.10
N GLU A 197 33.01 17.29 -10.32
CA GLU A 197 31.77 16.49 -10.38
C GLU A 197 30.99 16.65 -9.09
N GLU A 198 29.69 16.89 -9.19
CA GLU A 198 28.77 16.94 -8.06
C GLU A 198 27.73 15.82 -8.20
N LEU A 199 27.44 15.14 -7.09
CA LEU A 199 26.46 14.06 -7.07
C LEU A 199 25.05 14.63 -6.88
N GLU A 200 24.30 14.79 -7.96
CA GLU A 200 22.91 15.26 -7.93
C GLU A 200 21.95 14.26 -7.28
N GLN A 201 22.16 12.97 -7.54
CA GLN A 201 21.29 11.91 -7.04
C GLN A 201 22.07 10.70 -6.57
N LYS A 202 21.71 10.20 -5.37
CA LYS A 202 22.29 8.95 -4.85
C LYS A 202 21.87 7.77 -5.72
N PRO A 203 22.77 6.79 -5.96
CA PRO A 203 22.47 5.61 -6.73
C PRO A 203 21.38 4.77 -6.04
N VAL A 204 20.44 4.25 -6.82
CA VAL A 204 19.38 3.35 -6.35
C VAL A 204 19.51 2.01 -7.06
N THR A 205 19.67 0.93 -6.30
CA THR A 205 19.71 -0.44 -6.82
C THR A 205 18.32 -0.85 -7.29
N GLY A 206 18.21 -1.34 -8.51
CA GLY A 206 16.99 -1.90 -9.07
C GLY A 206 16.88 -3.40 -8.79
N TYR A 207 15.64 -3.92 -8.84
CA TYR A 207 15.35 -5.34 -8.66
C TYR A 207 14.34 -5.82 -9.67
N THR A 208 14.51 -7.06 -10.16
CA THR A 208 13.41 -7.84 -10.72
C THR A 208 13.04 -8.93 -9.74
N SER A 209 11.74 -9.17 -9.59
CA SER A 209 11.23 -10.15 -8.62
C SER A 209 10.04 -10.92 -9.18
N LYS A 210 9.83 -12.12 -8.64
CA LYS A 210 8.61 -12.89 -8.82
C LYS A 210 7.93 -13.04 -7.46
N THR A 211 6.65 -12.74 -7.38
CA THR A 211 5.87 -12.92 -6.15
C THR A 211 4.94 -14.11 -6.33
N TYR A 212 4.91 -14.97 -5.32
CA TYR A 212 4.15 -16.20 -5.29
C TYR A 212 3.11 -16.16 -4.17
N LYS A 213 1.98 -16.80 -4.44
CA LYS A 213 0.96 -17.12 -3.45
C LYS A 213 0.84 -18.63 -3.36
N GLN A 214 1.10 -19.17 -2.18
CA GLN A 214 1.03 -20.58 -1.85
C GLN A 214 -0.14 -20.80 -0.89
N THR A 215 -0.87 -21.89 -1.11
CA THR A 215 -1.96 -22.36 -0.25
C THR A 215 -1.48 -23.50 0.60
#